data_bc0cca3a795ecc03921b0aa40bb9c8bb
#
_entry.id   bc0cca3a795ecc03921b0aa40bb9c8bb
#
_cell.length_a   1.000
_cell.length_b   1.000
_cell.length_c   1.000
_cell.angle_alpha   90.00
_cell.angle_beta   90.00
_cell.angle_gamma   90.00
#
_symmetry.space_group_name_H-M   'P 1'
#
loop_
_entity.id
_entity.type
_entity.pdbx_description
1 polymer ?
#
loop_
_entity_poly.entity_id
_entity_poly.type
_entity_poly.pdbx_seq_one_letter_code
_entity_poly.pdbx_strand_id
1 'polypeptide(L)'
;MIMSYERFVLTVVVVLGAIDLTLIAAKGVRVDWAGYAMIGLIGLGTIMLGLFYRLVRQDARISETLILTAGFILFTLVGSVFNYMLLPVHFPRIDDFLVSVDKLMGYHWPSLVLFFSERPSFSALLKIVYFTSLPQLVIVVLLLGFTGQSRKLAHFHITGMMAALLSITIWAFLPTFGTSVVWNIPDDIANKAGLAVDQSYATELIRLSLEGVDYLSPANVLGLIGFPSFHTVMAAMSVFFTWHIVWLRLLVLALNILMVPALLLHGGHHLSDFLGGLVVFAVACLAASYAVSALRDDRAASALAERARALP
;
A
#
# COMPACT_ATOMS: atom_id res chain seq x y z
N MET A 1 3.79 28.57 2.34
CA MET A 1 4.99 27.77 1.94
C MET A 1 4.67 26.28 2.14
N ILE A 2 5.05 25.40 1.21
CA ILE A 2 4.88 23.94 1.31
C ILE A 2 5.82 23.43 2.41
N MET A 3 5.33 22.51 3.26
CA MET A 3 6.13 21.99 4.38
C MET A 3 7.18 20.97 3.91
N SER A 4 8.25 20.76 4.69
CA SER A 4 9.37 19.90 4.29
C SER A 4 8.94 18.47 3.96
N TYR A 5 8.04 17.88 4.75
CA TYR A 5 7.52 16.54 4.49
C TYR A 5 6.55 16.48 3.32
N GLU A 6 5.77 17.56 3.05
CA GLU A 6 4.94 17.64 1.84
C GLU A 6 5.83 17.68 0.59
N ARG A 7 6.90 18.48 0.62
CA ARG A 7 7.90 18.51 -0.46
C ARG A 7 8.54 17.14 -0.67
N PHE A 8 8.91 16.47 0.42
CA PHE A 8 9.49 15.12 0.34
C PHE A 8 8.54 14.16 -0.38
N VAL A 9 7.26 14.07 0.06
CA VAL A 9 6.24 13.23 -0.56
C VAL A 9 6.06 13.55 -2.05
N LEU A 10 5.89 14.82 -2.39
CA LEU A 10 5.72 15.25 -3.78
C LEU A 10 6.97 15.00 -4.64
N THR A 11 8.17 15.16 -4.07
CA THR A 11 9.42 14.84 -4.77
C THR A 11 9.50 13.35 -5.10
N VAL A 12 9.16 12.47 -4.17
CA VAL A 12 9.13 11.01 -4.44
C VAL A 12 8.15 10.68 -5.56
N VAL A 13 6.96 11.29 -5.56
CA VAL A 13 5.96 11.12 -6.63
C VAL A 13 6.51 11.55 -7.98
N VAL A 14 7.14 12.73 -8.06
CA VAL A 14 7.69 13.27 -9.32
C VAL A 14 8.84 12.40 -9.82
N VAL A 15 9.76 12.00 -8.94
CA VAL A 15 10.91 11.15 -9.32
C VAL A 15 10.42 9.79 -9.81
N LEU A 16 9.51 9.16 -9.08
CA LEU A 16 8.97 7.85 -9.46
C LEU A 16 8.18 7.94 -10.77
N GLY A 17 7.37 8.98 -10.94
CA GLY A 17 6.65 9.23 -12.20
C GLY A 17 7.58 9.45 -13.41
N ALA A 18 8.72 10.12 -13.22
CA ALA A 18 9.73 10.26 -14.28
C ALA A 18 10.38 8.91 -14.64
N ILE A 19 10.65 8.06 -13.65
CA ILE A 19 11.13 6.70 -13.84
C ILE A 19 10.10 5.89 -14.64
N ASP A 20 8.82 5.96 -14.24
CA ASP A 20 7.72 5.25 -14.89
C ASP A 20 7.59 5.63 -16.38
N LEU A 21 7.59 6.92 -16.69
CA LEU A 21 7.52 7.40 -18.08
C LEU A 21 8.70 6.89 -18.92
N THR A 22 9.89 6.84 -18.31
CA THR A 22 11.09 6.30 -18.97
C THR A 22 10.95 4.80 -19.24
N LEU A 23 10.47 4.03 -18.26
CA LEU A 23 10.27 2.58 -18.38
C LEU A 23 9.15 2.24 -19.39
N ILE A 24 8.03 2.98 -19.36
CA ILE A 24 6.93 2.85 -20.33
C ILE A 24 7.46 3.06 -21.76
N ALA A 25 8.20 4.13 -21.98
CA ALA A 25 8.77 4.44 -23.30
C ALA A 25 9.79 3.37 -23.73
N ALA A 26 10.68 2.94 -22.83
CA ALA A 26 11.69 1.92 -23.12
C ALA A 26 11.09 0.55 -23.46
N LYS A 27 9.99 0.18 -22.81
CA LYS A 27 9.30 -1.10 -23.02
C LYS A 27 8.22 -1.05 -24.11
N GLY A 28 7.84 0.13 -24.59
CA GLY A 28 6.81 0.30 -25.60
C GLY A 28 5.39 -0.08 -25.11
N VAL A 29 5.13 0.01 -23.81
CA VAL A 29 3.84 -0.35 -23.20
C VAL A 29 2.78 0.66 -23.60
N ARG A 30 1.62 0.18 -24.05
CA ARG A 30 0.45 1.02 -24.33
C ARG A 30 -0.22 1.39 -23.01
N VAL A 31 -0.63 2.65 -22.85
CA VAL A 31 -1.18 3.17 -21.61
C VAL A 31 -2.54 3.80 -21.85
N ASP A 32 -3.48 3.52 -20.96
CA ASP A 32 -4.75 4.26 -20.84
C ASP A 32 -4.50 5.62 -20.20
N TRP A 33 -3.99 6.55 -21.03
CA TRP A 33 -3.69 7.90 -20.56
C TRP A 33 -4.92 8.64 -20.01
N ALA A 34 -6.13 8.34 -20.51
CA ALA A 34 -7.35 8.97 -20.03
C ALA A 34 -7.69 8.51 -18.60
N GLY A 35 -7.60 7.21 -18.34
CA GLY A 35 -7.82 6.65 -17.00
C GLY A 35 -6.79 7.17 -15.98
N TYR A 36 -5.51 7.18 -16.34
CA TYR A 36 -4.45 7.71 -15.46
C TYR A 36 -4.55 9.22 -15.26
N ALA A 37 -4.86 9.98 -16.33
CA ALA A 37 -5.05 11.43 -16.22
C ALA A 37 -6.22 11.78 -15.30
N MET A 38 -7.31 11.03 -15.31
CA MET A 38 -8.44 11.26 -14.40
C MET A 38 -8.01 11.16 -12.93
N ILE A 39 -7.27 10.13 -12.55
CA ILE A 39 -6.75 9.97 -11.19
C ILE A 39 -5.74 11.08 -10.86
N GLY A 40 -4.85 11.40 -11.81
CA GLY A 40 -3.90 12.50 -11.69
C GLY A 40 -4.59 13.84 -11.45
N LEU A 41 -5.68 14.13 -12.17
CA LEU A 41 -6.48 15.34 -11.99
C LEU A 41 -7.17 15.40 -10.62
N ILE A 42 -7.65 14.27 -10.09
CA ILE A 42 -8.17 14.19 -8.71
C ILE A 42 -7.07 14.57 -7.71
N GLY A 43 -5.86 14.00 -7.86
CA GLY A 43 -4.73 14.33 -7.00
C GLY A 43 -4.34 15.82 -7.09
N LEU A 44 -4.20 16.36 -8.30
CA LEU A 44 -3.86 17.77 -8.52
C LEU A 44 -4.96 18.71 -8.00
N GLY A 45 -6.23 18.40 -8.25
CA GLY A 45 -7.35 19.16 -7.73
C GLY A 45 -7.38 19.19 -6.20
N THR A 46 -7.03 18.06 -5.56
CA THR A 46 -6.90 17.97 -4.10
C THR A 46 -5.74 18.82 -3.58
N ILE A 47 -4.59 18.86 -4.29
CA ILE A 47 -3.49 19.80 -3.96
C ILE A 47 -3.96 21.24 -4.08
N MET A 48 -4.62 21.61 -5.17
CA MET A 48 -5.13 22.97 -5.37
C MET A 48 -6.10 23.38 -4.27
N LEU A 49 -7.00 22.48 -3.89
CA LEU A 49 -7.90 22.71 -2.77
C LEU A 49 -7.13 22.88 -1.45
N GLY A 50 -6.12 22.06 -1.20
CA GLY A 50 -5.22 22.20 -0.06
C GLY A 50 -4.50 23.55 -0.03
N LEU A 51 -4.00 24.01 -1.18
CA LEU A 51 -3.36 25.33 -1.30
C LEU A 51 -4.37 26.47 -1.10
N PHE A 52 -5.60 26.33 -1.60
CA PHE A 52 -6.67 27.30 -1.34
C PHE A 52 -6.94 27.45 0.16
N TYR A 53 -7.07 26.32 0.90
CA TYR A 53 -7.22 26.37 2.35
C TYR A 53 -6.02 27.00 3.05
N ARG A 54 -4.81 26.83 2.52
CA ARG A 54 -3.58 27.41 3.07
C ARG A 54 -3.47 28.92 2.85
N LEU A 55 -3.77 29.38 1.64
CA LEU A 55 -3.50 30.76 1.23
C LEU A 55 -4.68 31.69 1.47
N VAL A 56 -5.91 31.18 1.27
CA VAL A 56 -7.13 31.99 1.32
C VAL A 56 -7.88 31.81 2.65
N ARG A 57 -8.14 30.54 3.03
CA ARG A 57 -8.88 30.24 4.26
C ARG A 57 -8.01 30.22 5.52
N GLN A 58 -6.68 30.13 5.34
CA GLN A 58 -5.67 30.09 6.40
C GLN A 58 -5.89 28.95 7.42
N ASP A 59 -6.47 27.84 6.98
CA ASP A 59 -6.67 26.64 7.77
C ASP A 59 -5.55 25.63 7.48
N ALA A 60 -4.55 25.58 8.36
CA ALA A 60 -3.40 24.73 8.22
C ALA A 60 -3.75 23.23 8.30
N ARG A 61 -4.75 22.86 9.12
CA ARG A 61 -5.10 21.45 9.36
C ARG A 61 -5.73 20.83 8.11
N ILE A 62 -6.74 21.52 7.54
CA ILE A 62 -7.39 21.08 6.31
C ILE A 62 -6.38 21.06 5.16
N SER A 63 -5.58 22.13 5.05
CA SER A 63 -4.55 22.23 4.02
C SER A 63 -3.55 21.06 4.05
N GLU A 64 -2.97 20.75 5.21
CA GLU A 64 -2.04 19.63 5.36
C GLU A 64 -2.68 18.29 5.02
N THR A 65 -3.89 18.07 5.55
CA THR A 65 -4.62 16.83 5.29
C THR A 65 -4.84 16.63 3.80
N LEU A 66 -5.28 17.67 3.09
CA LEU A 66 -5.54 17.60 1.64
C LEU A 66 -4.24 17.37 0.85
N ILE A 67 -3.18 18.12 1.13
CA ILE A 67 -1.92 18.00 0.38
C ILE A 67 -1.27 16.64 0.58
N LEU A 68 -1.25 16.11 1.80
CA LEU A 68 -0.70 14.79 2.07
C LEU A 68 -1.58 13.68 1.48
N THR A 69 -2.91 13.79 1.57
CA THR A 69 -3.84 12.85 0.93
C THR A 69 -3.63 12.82 -0.59
N ALA A 70 -3.50 14.00 -1.21
CA ALA A 70 -3.20 14.09 -2.64
C ALA A 70 -1.86 13.44 -2.98
N GLY A 71 -0.82 13.70 -2.17
CA GLY A 71 0.48 13.04 -2.30
C GLY A 71 0.38 11.52 -2.23
N PHE A 72 -0.49 10.99 -1.36
CA PHE A 72 -0.70 9.55 -1.26
C PHE A 72 -1.47 8.98 -2.47
N ILE A 73 -2.51 9.67 -2.95
CA ILE A 73 -3.22 9.30 -4.18
C ILE A 73 -2.25 9.24 -5.37
N LEU A 74 -1.47 10.30 -5.56
CA LEU A 74 -0.50 10.37 -6.65
C LEU A 74 0.62 9.33 -6.48
N PHE A 75 1.08 9.07 -5.26
CA PHE A 75 2.05 8.01 -4.99
C PHE A 75 1.48 6.63 -5.32
N THR A 76 0.23 6.34 -4.94
CA THR A 76 -0.41 5.07 -5.28
C THR A 76 -0.50 4.88 -6.79
N LEU A 77 -0.80 5.95 -7.53
CA LEU A 77 -0.83 5.95 -8.99
C LEU A 77 0.55 5.58 -9.57
N VAL A 78 1.60 6.34 -9.25
CA VAL A 78 2.94 6.09 -9.79
C VAL A 78 3.55 4.79 -9.24
N GLY A 79 3.34 4.46 -7.96
CA GLY A 79 3.84 3.23 -7.35
C GLY A 79 3.24 1.97 -7.97
N SER A 80 1.95 2.00 -8.37
CA SER A 80 1.33 0.88 -9.08
C SER A 80 1.91 0.72 -10.49
N VAL A 81 2.12 1.81 -11.21
CA VAL A 81 2.79 1.80 -12.53
C VAL A 81 4.21 1.25 -12.39
N PHE A 82 4.98 1.75 -11.43
CA PHE A 82 6.34 1.28 -11.18
C PHE A 82 6.40 -0.23 -10.94
N ASN A 83 5.48 -0.77 -10.10
CA ASN A 83 5.41 -2.20 -9.86
C ASN A 83 5.16 -3.00 -11.15
N TYR A 84 4.24 -2.54 -12.01
CA TYR A 84 3.97 -3.17 -13.29
C TYR A 84 5.14 -3.07 -14.28
N MET A 85 5.91 -1.98 -14.22
CA MET A 85 7.09 -1.81 -15.07
C MET A 85 8.26 -2.73 -14.69
N LEU A 86 8.19 -3.42 -13.54
CA LEU A 86 9.15 -4.46 -13.19
C LEU A 86 8.84 -5.83 -13.82
N LEU A 87 7.67 -5.97 -14.46
CA LEU A 87 7.31 -7.18 -15.23
C LEU A 87 7.97 -7.15 -16.65
N PRO A 88 8.25 -8.34 -17.26
CA PRO A 88 8.19 -9.67 -16.67
C PRO A 88 9.21 -9.83 -15.54
N VAL A 89 8.98 -10.82 -14.66
CA VAL A 89 9.93 -11.05 -13.55
C VAL A 89 11.24 -11.67 -14.07
N HIS A 90 12.35 -11.19 -13.54
CA HIS A 90 13.70 -11.62 -13.97
C HIS A 90 14.31 -12.66 -13.06
N PHE A 91 13.82 -12.80 -11.83
CA PHE A 91 14.29 -13.77 -10.86
C PHE A 91 13.32 -14.94 -10.73
N PRO A 92 13.80 -16.14 -10.33
CA PRO A 92 12.94 -17.29 -10.12
C PRO A 92 11.94 -17.00 -8.99
N ARG A 93 10.71 -17.47 -9.19
CA ARG A 93 9.66 -17.36 -8.16
C ARG A 93 10.02 -18.21 -6.94
N ILE A 94 9.70 -17.70 -5.76
CA ILE A 94 9.98 -18.38 -4.49
C ILE A 94 8.72 -19.00 -3.85
N ASP A 95 7.59 -19.09 -4.57
CA ASP A 95 6.35 -19.65 -4.03
C ASP A 95 6.51 -21.05 -3.47
N ASP A 96 7.24 -21.97 -4.17
CA ASP A 96 7.49 -23.34 -3.70
C ASP A 96 8.32 -23.38 -2.41
N PHE A 97 9.29 -22.46 -2.28
CA PHE A 97 10.05 -22.30 -1.04
C PHE A 97 9.14 -21.84 0.10
N LEU A 98 8.26 -20.86 -0.14
CA LEU A 98 7.33 -20.37 0.87
C LEU A 98 6.32 -21.45 1.30
N VAL A 99 5.83 -22.28 0.36
CA VAL A 99 5.03 -23.48 0.70
C VAL A 99 5.77 -24.41 1.66
N SER A 100 7.08 -24.61 1.44
CA SER A 100 7.89 -25.44 2.32
C SER A 100 8.02 -24.85 3.73
N VAL A 101 8.21 -23.53 3.82
CA VAL A 101 8.23 -22.79 5.09
C VAL A 101 6.88 -22.85 5.78
N ASP A 102 5.77 -22.63 5.04
CA ASP A 102 4.42 -22.71 5.56
C ASP A 102 4.11 -24.09 6.17
N LYS A 103 4.53 -25.17 5.49
CA LYS A 103 4.39 -26.54 6.01
C LYS A 103 5.11 -26.73 7.34
N LEU A 104 6.31 -26.16 7.50
CA LEU A 104 7.04 -26.22 8.78
C LEU A 104 6.30 -25.47 9.90
N MET A 105 5.55 -24.43 9.55
CA MET A 105 4.70 -23.66 10.48
C MET A 105 3.32 -24.30 10.70
N GLY A 106 3.03 -25.45 10.07
CA GLY A 106 1.73 -26.12 10.15
C GLY A 106 0.64 -25.47 9.31
N TYR A 107 1.00 -24.59 8.38
CA TYR A 107 0.04 -23.91 7.50
C TYR A 107 -0.10 -24.63 6.15
N HIS A 108 -1.35 -24.88 5.73
CA HIS A 108 -1.69 -25.49 4.47
C HIS A 108 -2.92 -24.80 3.87
N TRP A 109 -2.71 -23.97 2.87
CA TRP A 109 -3.77 -23.12 2.28
C TRP A 109 -4.97 -23.90 1.78
N PRO A 110 -4.84 -25.05 1.05
CA PRO A 110 -6.01 -25.83 0.63
C PRO A 110 -6.91 -26.28 1.79
N SER A 111 -6.31 -26.64 2.94
CA SER A 111 -7.08 -27.00 4.15
C SER A 111 -7.83 -25.80 4.73
N LEU A 112 -7.22 -24.61 4.67
CA LEU A 112 -7.89 -23.36 5.08
C LEU A 112 -9.08 -23.08 4.16
N VAL A 113 -8.92 -23.18 2.84
CA VAL A 113 -10.01 -22.97 1.88
C VAL A 113 -11.14 -23.98 2.10
N LEU A 114 -10.81 -25.25 2.30
CA LEU A 114 -11.80 -26.28 2.59
C LEU A 114 -12.57 -25.99 3.87
N PHE A 115 -11.88 -25.59 4.95
CA PHE A 115 -12.52 -25.21 6.22
C PHE A 115 -13.55 -24.09 6.04
N PHE A 116 -13.22 -23.07 5.23
CA PHE A 116 -14.10 -21.94 4.98
C PHE A 116 -15.16 -22.21 3.92
N SER A 117 -14.95 -23.16 3.00
CA SER A 117 -15.98 -23.60 2.08
C SER A 117 -17.20 -24.25 2.77
N GLU A 118 -16.95 -24.85 3.96
CA GLU A 118 -18.00 -25.38 4.84
C GLU A 118 -18.67 -24.30 5.71
N ARG A 119 -18.14 -23.06 5.71
CA ARG A 119 -18.60 -21.91 6.52
C ARG A 119 -18.75 -20.64 5.69
N PRO A 120 -19.60 -20.67 4.64
CA PRO A 120 -19.65 -19.61 3.63
C PRO A 120 -20.00 -18.23 4.21
N SER A 121 -20.85 -18.18 5.24
CA SER A 121 -21.19 -16.89 5.90
C SER A 121 -19.99 -16.27 6.62
N PHE A 122 -19.14 -17.10 7.23
CA PHE A 122 -17.93 -16.59 7.89
C PHE A 122 -16.86 -16.20 6.85
N SER A 123 -16.72 -16.97 5.77
CA SER A 123 -15.89 -16.58 4.64
C SER A 123 -16.32 -15.22 4.06
N ALA A 124 -17.62 -15.02 3.84
CA ALA A 124 -18.17 -13.75 3.34
C ALA A 124 -17.84 -12.57 4.30
N LEU A 125 -17.93 -12.79 5.60
CA LEU A 125 -17.49 -11.79 6.59
C LEU A 125 -15.99 -11.46 6.45
N LEU A 126 -15.13 -12.47 6.33
CA LEU A 126 -13.70 -12.26 6.11
C LEU A 126 -13.40 -11.55 4.80
N LYS A 127 -14.20 -11.82 3.74
CA LYS A 127 -14.09 -11.09 2.47
C LYS A 127 -14.38 -9.60 2.65
N ILE A 128 -15.42 -9.26 3.40
CA ILE A 128 -15.71 -7.85 3.75
C ILE A 128 -14.53 -7.26 4.52
N VAL A 129 -14.03 -7.96 5.55
CA VAL A 129 -12.87 -7.51 6.34
C VAL A 129 -11.66 -7.26 5.42
N TYR A 130 -11.35 -8.17 4.50
CA TYR A 130 -10.25 -8.04 3.54
C TYR A 130 -10.34 -6.74 2.74
N PHE A 131 -11.51 -6.41 2.21
CA PHE A 131 -11.73 -5.19 1.45
C PHE A 131 -11.76 -3.91 2.30
N THR A 132 -11.77 -4.01 3.64
CA THR A 132 -11.66 -2.81 4.51
C THR A 132 -10.24 -2.26 4.60
N SER A 133 -9.22 -2.93 4.09
CA SER A 133 -7.81 -2.54 4.24
C SER A 133 -7.55 -1.09 3.81
N LEU A 134 -7.94 -0.71 2.59
CA LEU A 134 -7.82 0.66 2.08
C LEU A 134 -8.75 1.65 2.79
N PRO A 135 -10.05 1.38 2.96
CA PRO A 135 -10.93 2.23 3.77
C PRO A 135 -10.40 2.55 5.17
N GLN A 136 -9.76 1.60 5.85
CA GLN A 136 -9.14 1.85 7.15
C GLN A 136 -8.05 2.93 7.07
N LEU A 137 -7.19 2.88 6.04
CA LEU A 137 -6.14 3.90 5.86
C LEU A 137 -6.74 5.29 5.63
N VAL A 138 -7.82 5.38 4.83
CA VAL A 138 -8.53 6.66 4.62
C VAL A 138 -9.07 7.20 5.95
N ILE A 139 -9.70 6.35 6.77
CA ILE A 139 -10.20 6.74 8.10
C ILE A 139 -9.06 7.24 8.99
N VAL A 140 -7.90 6.57 8.99
CA VAL A 140 -6.72 7.02 9.76
C VAL A 140 -6.26 8.40 9.30
N VAL A 141 -6.18 8.64 7.98
CA VAL A 141 -5.81 9.96 7.43
C VAL A 141 -6.77 11.04 7.89
N LEU A 142 -8.08 10.80 7.80
CA LEU A 142 -9.09 11.75 8.22
C LEU A 142 -9.00 12.03 9.74
N LEU A 143 -8.85 10.99 10.55
CA LEU A 143 -8.71 11.12 12.02
C LEU A 143 -7.48 11.94 12.39
N LEU A 144 -6.31 11.61 11.84
CA LEU A 144 -5.07 12.31 12.14
C LEU A 144 -5.09 13.74 11.62
N GLY A 145 -5.64 13.96 10.42
CA GLY A 145 -5.73 15.26 9.79
C GLY A 145 -6.67 16.20 10.54
N PHE A 146 -7.93 15.81 10.72
CA PHE A 146 -8.92 16.68 11.38
C PHE A 146 -8.65 16.90 12.88
N THR A 147 -7.94 15.98 13.54
CA THR A 147 -7.48 16.21 14.91
C THR A 147 -6.20 17.03 15.00
N GLY A 148 -5.66 17.49 13.87
CA GLY A 148 -4.46 18.35 13.81
C GLY A 148 -3.16 17.65 14.21
N GLN A 149 -3.09 16.32 14.07
CA GLN A 149 -1.90 15.53 14.42
C GLN A 149 -0.90 15.49 13.26
N SER A 150 -0.48 16.65 12.76
CA SER A 150 0.35 16.82 11.56
C SER A 150 1.59 15.92 11.53
N ARG A 151 2.28 15.76 12.67
CA ARG A 151 3.47 14.89 12.74
C ARG A 151 3.12 13.42 12.54
N LYS A 152 2.03 12.94 13.14
CA LYS A 152 1.60 11.55 12.96
C LYS A 152 1.07 11.33 11.55
N LEU A 153 0.39 12.32 10.99
CA LEU A 153 -0.10 12.28 9.61
C LEU A 153 1.07 12.17 8.62
N ALA A 154 2.12 12.99 8.77
CA ALA A 154 3.34 12.88 7.97
C ALA A 154 4.04 11.52 8.16
N HIS A 155 4.16 11.06 9.42
CA HIS A 155 4.73 9.75 9.74
C HIS A 155 3.95 8.62 9.07
N PHE A 156 2.62 8.65 9.12
CA PHE A 156 1.75 7.67 8.47
C PHE A 156 2.00 7.60 6.95
N HIS A 157 2.01 8.75 6.26
CA HIS A 157 2.20 8.79 4.82
C HIS A 157 3.59 8.31 4.40
N ILE A 158 4.64 8.78 5.09
CA ILE A 158 6.01 8.36 4.78
C ILE A 158 6.20 6.87 5.10
N THR A 159 5.60 6.34 6.18
CA THR A 159 5.60 4.90 6.47
C THR A 159 4.98 4.10 5.33
N GLY A 160 3.80 4.50 4.86
CA GLY A 160 3.09 3.80 3.77
C GLY A 160 3.90 3.81 2.46
N MET A 161 4.49 4.96 2.11
CA MET A 161 5.33 5.08 0.91
C MET A 161 6.60 4.22 1.01
N MET A 162 7.32 4.30 2.14
CA MET A 162 8.53 3.50 2.35
C MET A 162 8.22 2.00 2.37
N ALA A 163 7.14 1.60 3.03
CA ALA A 163 6.71 0.19 3.07
C ALA A 163 6.32 -0.32 1.69
N ALA A 164 5.61 0.48 0.88
CA ALA A 164 5.25 0.10 -0.48
C ALA A 164 6.48 -0.07 -1.37
N LEU A 165 7.40 0.90 -1.37
CA LEU A 165 8.64 0.82 -2.15
C LEU A 165 9.52 -0.34 -1.69
N LEU A 166 9.62 -0.59 -0.38
CA LEU A 166 10.37 -1.72 0.16
C LEU A 166 9.73 -3.06 -0.26
N SER A 167 8.39 -3.17 -0.18
CA SER A 167 7.66 -4.37 -0.63
C SER A 167 7.86 -4.62 -2.12
N ILE A 168 7.74 -3.59 -2.96
CA ILE A 168 7.99 -3.68 -4.41
C ILE A 168 9.43 -4.12 -4.67
N THR A 169 10.40 -3.54 -3.95
CA THR A 169 11.82 -3.89 -4.11
C THR A 169 12.08 -5.34 -3.72
N ILE A 170 11.58 -5.78 -2.57
CA ILE A 170 11.73 -7.18 -2.13
C ILE A 170 11.10 -8.13 -3.16
N TRP A 171 9.88 -7.83 -3.60
CA TRP A 171 9.18 -8.64 -4.59
C TRP A 171 9.91 -8.70 -5.94
N ALA A 172 10.56 -7.62 -6.36
CA ALA A 172 11.32 -7.59 -7.62
C ALA A 172 12.48 -8.60 -7.62
N PHE A 173 13.11 -8.84 -6.47
CA PHE A 173 14.21 -9.80 -6.32
C PHE A 173 13.75 -11.20 -5.85
N LEU A 174 12.65 -11.28 -5.15
CA LEU A 174 12.03 -12.47 -4.60
C LEU A 174 10.57 -12.58 -5.05
N PRO A 175 10.32 -12.76 -6.35
CA PRO A 175 8.96 -12.72 -6.87
C PRO A 175 8.13 -13.89 -6.36
N THR A 176 6.92 -13.58 -5.90
CA THR A 176 5.90 -14.54 -5.48
C THR A 176 4.52 -13.96 -5.76
N PHE A 177 3.59 -14.81 -6.11
CA PHE A 177 2.25 -14.45 -6.49
C PHE A 177 1.20 -15.06 -5.56
N GLY A 178 1.65 -15.69 -4.48
CA GLY A 178 0.81 -16.27 -3.45
C GLY A 178 0.35 -17.69 -3.74
N THR A 179 -0.49 -18.20 -2.85
CA THR A 179 -0.87 -19.62 -2.82
C THR A 179 -1.75 -20.05 -3.99
N SER A 180 -2.52 -19.14 -4.58
CA SER A 180 -3.43 -19.43 -5.69
C SER A 180 -2.72 -19.84 -6.99
N VAL A 181 -1.45 -19.45 -7.18
CA VAL A 181 -0.64 -19.87 -8.33
C VAL A 181 0.04 -21.22 -8.14
N VAL A 182 0.08 -21.71 -6.90
CA VAL A 182 0.69 -23.01 -6.54
C VAL A 182 -0.37 -24.11 -6.43
N TRP A 183 -1.53 -23.75 -5.85
CA TRP A 183 -2.56 -24.70 -5.53
C TRP A 183 -3.79 -24.53 -6.45
N ASN A 184 -4.15 -25.59 -7.15
CA ASN A 184 -5.40 -25.64 -7.90
C ASN A 184 -6.53 -26.12 -6.97
N ILE A 185 -7.42 -25.21 -6.60
CA ILE A 185 -8.60 -25.51 -5.79
C ILE A 185 -9.77 -25.81 -6.74
N PRO A 186 -10.51 -26.93 -6.55
CA PRO A 186 -11.72 -27.22 -7.34
C PRO A 186 -12.72 -26.07 -7.28
N ASP A 187 -13.31 -25.74 -8.42
CA ASP A 187 -14.21 -24.58 -8.58
C ASP A 187 -15.39 -24.60 -7.62
N ASP A 188 -15.95 -25.77 -7.32
CA ASP A 188 -17.06 -25.91 -6.38
C ASP A 188 -16.65 -25.51 -4.94
N ILE A 189 -15.43 -25.84 -4.54
CA ILE A 189 -14.86 -25.46 -3.24
C ILE A 189 -14.51 -23.96 -3.21
N ALA A 190 -13.86 -23.48 -4.27
CA ALA A 190 -13.50 -22.07 -4.41
C ALA A 190 -14.74 -21.16 -4.39
N ASN A 191 -15.79 -21.54 -5.11
CA ASN A 191 -17.06 -20.82 -5.16
C ASN A 191 -17.81 -20.85 -3.82
N LYS A 192 -17.84 -21.99 -3.12
CA LYS A 192 -18.42 -22.08 -1.76
C LYS A 192 -17.67 -21.22 -0.77
N ALA A 193 -16.34 -21.19 -0.84
CA ALA A 193 -15.50 -20.31 -0.02
C ALA A 193 -15.62 -18.85 -0.46
N GLY A 194 -16.09 -18.55 -1.67
CA GLY A 194 -16.24 -17.20 -2.21
C GLY A 194 -14.91 -16.45 -2.31
N LEU A 195 -13.85 -17.15 -2.74
CA LEU A 195 -12.50 -16.57 -2.81
C LEU A 195 -12.47 -15.25 -3.61
N ALA A 196 -11.67 -14.30 -3.18
CA ALA A 196 -11.43 -13.08 -3.93
C ALA A 196 -10.32 -13.27 -4.97
N VAL A 197 -9.36 -14.15 -4.69
CA VAL A 197 -8.34 -14.60 -5.65
C VAL A 197 -8.74 -15.99 -6.14
N ASP A 198 -9.17 -16.06 -7.38
CA ASP A 198 -9.61 -17.30 -8.06
C ASP A 198 -8.58 -17.79 -9.09
N GLN A 199 -8.91 -18.85 -9.81
CA GLN A 199 -8.02 -19.41 -10.83
C GLN A 199 -7.79 -18.45 -12.00
N SER A 200 -8.76 -17.59 -12.34
CA SER A 200 -8.61 -16.60 -13.42
C SER A 200 -7.58 -15.53 -13.03
N TYR A 201 -7.64 -15.08 -11.78
CA TYR A 201 -6.65 -14.17 -11.19
C TYR A 201 -5.25 -14.79 -11.21
N ALA A 202 -5.11 -16.04 -10.76
CA ALA A 202 -3.82 -16.73 -10.74
C ALA A 202 -3.24 -16.91 -12.16
N THR A 203 -4.08 -17.25 -13.14
CA THR A 203 -3.69 -17.40 -14.55
C THR A 203 -3.15 -16.08 -15.11
N GLU A 204 -3.83 -14.96 -14.85
CA GLU A 204 -3.37 -13.65 -15.29
C GLU A 204 -2.07 -13.21 -14.62
N LEU A 205 -1.89 -13.50 -13.33
CA LEU A 205 -0.63 -13.24 -12.65
C LEU A 205 0.54 -14.03 -13.28
N ILE A 206 0.32 -15.30 -13.60
CA ILE A 206 1.34 -16.13 -14.28
C ILE A 206 1.65 -15.54 -15.65
N ARG A 207 0.64 -15.18 -16.44
CA ARG A 207 0.83 -14.57 -17.75
C ARG A 207 1.67 -13.28 -17.64
N LEU A 208 1.29 -12.37 -16.75
CA LEU A 208 2.01 -11.12 -16.50
C LEU A 208 3.45 -11.38 -16.05
N SER A 209 3.68 -12.41 -15.25
CA SER A 209 5.02 -12.76 -14.77
C SER A 209 5.97 -13.21 -15.87
N LEU A 210 5.44 -13.83 -16.91
CA LEU A 210 6.22 -14.40 -18.03
C LEU A 210 6.31 -13.45 -19.22
N GLU A 211 5.21 -12.79 -19.58
CA GLU A 211 5.08 -11.99 -20.79
C GLU A 211 5.22 -10.49 -20.55
N GLY A 212 5.02 -10.05 -19.30
CA GLY A 212 4.95 -8.63 -18.96
C GLY A 212 3.58 -8.02 -19.26
N VAL A 213 3.53 -6.69 -19.32
CA VAL A 213 2.31 -5.91 -19.56
C VAL A 213 2.35 -5.25 -20.92
N ASP A 214 1.33 -5.49 -21.75
CA ASP A 214 1.19 -4.87 -23.07
C ASP A 214 0.35 -3.60 -23.04
N TYR A 215 -0.65 -3.58 -22.14
CA TYR A 215 -1.58 -2.48 -21.96
C TYR A 215 -1.81 -2.23 -20.47
N LEU A 216 -1.50 -1.03 -20.02
CA LEU A 216 -1.61 -0.59 -18.65
C LEU A 216 -2.82 0.32 -18.49
N SER A 217 -3.81 -0.08 -17.68
CA SER A 217 -4.98 0.72 -17.33
C SER A 217 -5.28 0.62 -15.83
N PRO A 218 -5.68 1.72 -15.18
CA PRO A 218 -6.08 1.68 -13.76
C PRO A 218 -7.22 0.70 -13.47
N ALA A 219 -8.05 0.40 -14.46
CA ALA A 219 -9.18 -0.52 -14.33
C ALA A 219 -8.74 -2.00 -14.23
N ASN A 220 -7.53 -2.33 -14.70
CA ASN A 220 -7.03 -3.70 -14.82
C ASN A 220 -5.85 -3.99 -13.89
N VAL A 221 -5.56 -3.09 -12.95
CA VAL A 221 -4.44 -3.29 -12.02
C VAL A 221 -4.78 -4.36 -10.98
N LEU A 222 -3.95 -5.40 -10.94
CA LEU A 222 -4.01 -6.47 -9.96
C LEU A 222 -2.97 -6.24 -8.85
N GLY A 223 -3.18 -6.88 -7.71
CA GLY A 223 -2.17 -6.96 -6.66
C GLY A 223 -1.09 -7.97 -7.04
N LEU A 224 0.09 -7.50 -7.47
CA LEU A 224 1.16 -8.39 -7.94
C LEU A 224 1.98 -9.00 -6.81
N ILE A 225 2.05 -8.33 -5.66
CA ILE A 225 2.98 -8.65 -4.58
C ILE A 225 2.37 -9.68 -3.65
N GLY A 226 2.88 -10.92 -3.69
CA GLY A 226 2.59 -11.93 -2.67
C GLY A 226 3.43 -11.67 -1.40
N PHE A 227 4.74 -11.80 -1.50
CA PHE A 227 5.68 -11.55 -0.41
C PHE A 227 6.45 -10.25 -0.59
N PRO A 228 6.56 -9.43 0.45
CA PRO A 228 5.83 -9.45 1.72
C PRO A 228 4.40 -8.92 1.57
N SER A 229 3.45 -9.39 2.37
CA SER A 229 2.04 -8.97 2.27
C SER A 229 1.85 -7.49 2.61
N PHE A 230 1.42 -6.70 1.60
CA PHE A 230 1.12 -5.29 1.82
C PHE A 230 -0.20 -5.09 2.59
N HIS A 231 -1.14 -6.05 2.54
CA HIS A 231 -2.33 -6.04 3.40
C HIS A 231 -1.97 -6.09 4.88
N THR A 232 -0.93 -6.86 5.24
CA THR A 232 -0.40 -6.89 6.61
C THR A 232 0.19 -5.54 7.00
N VAL A 233 0.92 -4.89 6.11
CA VAL A 233 1.45 -3.52 6.35
C VAL A 233 0.29 -2.56 6.63
N MET A 234 -0.76 -2.56 5.80
CA MET A 234 -1.93 -1.69 5.96
C MET A 234 -2.66 -1.95 7.30
N ALA A 235 -2.82 -3.21 7.67
CA ALA A 235 -3.41 -3.62 8.95
C ALA A 235 -2.58 -3.11 10.15
N ALA A 236 -1.27 -3.32 10.11
CA ALA A 236 -0.35 -2.85 11.14
C ALA A 236 -0.33 -1.32 11.26
N MET A 237 -0.33 -0.60 10.12
CA MET A 237 -0.46 0.86 10.09
C MET A 237 -1.76 1.32 10.75
N SER A 238 -2.89 0.68 10.42
CA SER A 238 -4.20 1.04 10.98
C SER A 238 -4.20 0.91 12.49
N VAL A 239 -3.68 -0.19 13.04
CA VAL A 239 -3.57 -0.42 14.48
C VAL A 239 -2.61 0.57 15.12
N PHE A 240 -1.40 0.72 14.59
CA PHE A 240 -0.35 1.54 15.20
C PHE A 240 -0.75 3.02 15.29
N PHE A 241 -1.24 3.60 14.18
CA PHE A 241 -1.55 5.02 14.13
C PHE A 241 -2.86 5.42 14.82
N THR A 242 -3.75 4.45 15.11
CA THR A 242 -4.97 4.70 15.90
C THR A 242 -4.84 4.30 17.37
N TRP A 243 -3.75 3.64 17.77
CA TRP A 243 -3.60 3.08 19.12
C TRP A 243 -3.81 4.07 20.26
N HIS A 244 -3.45 5.32 20.03
CA HIS A 244 -3.63 6.39 21.03
C HIS A 244 -5.09 6.84 21.20
N ILE A 245 -6.00 6.43 20.30
CA ILE A 245 -7.42 6.76 20.35
C ILE A 245 -8.13 5.67 21.16
N VAL A 246 -8.29 5.90 22.47
CA VAL A 246 -8.69 4.87 23.44
C VAL A 246 -10.00 4.15 23.06
N TRP A 247 -11.01 4.89 22.60
CA TRP A 247 -12.30 4.32 22.22
C TRP A 247 -12.27 3.53 20.90
N LEU A 248 -11.28 3.77 20.02
CA LEU A 248 -11.18 3.14 18.70
C LEU A 248 -10.22 1.95 18.70
N ARG A 249 -9.19 1.97 19.55
CA ARG A 249 -8.07 1.01 19.50
C ARG A 249 -8.48 -0.45 19.54
N LEU A 250 -9.46 -0.81 20.38
CA LEU A 250 -9.92 -2.20 20.51
C LEU A 250 -10.74 -2.64 19.29
N LEU A 251 -11.55 -1.74 18.73
CA LEU A 251 -12.31 -2.02 17.50
C LEU A 251 -11.36 -2.25 16.32
N VAL A 252 -10.38 -1.35 16.13
CA VAL A 252 -9.39 -1.48 15.03
C VAL A 252 -8.52 -2.72 15.25
N LEU A 253 -8.11 -3.01 16.48
CA LEU A 253 -7.36 -4.23 16.78
C LEU A 253 -8.17 -5.48 16.45
N ALA A 254 -9.42 -5.57 16.89
CA ALA A 254 -10.29 -6.72 16.62
C ALA A 254 -10.50 -6.92 15.10
N LEU A 255 -10.75 -5.82 14.36
CA LEU A 255 -10.89 -5.85 12.91
C LEU A 255 -9.60 -6.38 12.25
N ASN A 256 -8.43 -5.96 12.73
CA ASN A 256 -7.16 -6.37 12.13
C ASN A 256 -6.65 -7.74 12.64
N ILE A 257 -7.16 -8.25 13.75
CA ILE A 257 -7.03 -9.69 14.10
C ILE A 257 -7.80 -10.54 13.07
N LEU A 258 -9.02 -10.14 12.70
CA LEU A 258 -9.80 -10.81 11.66
C LEU A 258 -9.20 -10.63 10.26
N MET A 259 -8.40 -9.58 10.04
CA MET A 259 -7.67 -9.39 8.79
C MET A 259 -6.65 -10.51 8.54
N VAL A 260 -6.09 -11.14 9.58
CA VAL A 260 -5.11 -12.23 9.40
C VAL A 260 -5.73 -13.42 8.64
N PRO A 261 -6.80 -14.07 9.11
CA PRO A 261 -7.44 -15.13 8.31
C PRO A 261 -8.03 -14.59 7.00
N ALA A 262 -8.45 -13.33 6.94
CA ALA A 262 -9.00 -12.72 5.74
C ALA A 262 -7.95 -12.60 4.61
N LEU A 263 -6.74 -12.10 4.90
CA LEU A 263 -5.69 -11.99 3.90
C LEU A 263 -5.14 -13.37 3.48
N LEU A 264 -5.06 -14.33 4.41
CA LEU A 264 -4.64 -15.68 4.09
C LEU A 264 -5.63 -16.37 3.14
N LEU A 265 -6.95 -16.21 3.39
CA LEU A 265 -8.00 -16.84 2.59
C LEU A 265 -8.25 -16.09 1.27
N HIS A 266 -8.61 -14.80 1.36
CA HIS A 266 -9.07 -13.99 0.22
C HIS A 266 -7.94 -13.29 -0.51
N GLY A 267 -6.80 -13.07 0.13
CA GLY A 267 -5.59 -12.56 -0.51
C GLY A 267 -4.70 -13.66 -1.10
N GLY A 268 -4.99 -14.94 -0.80
CA GLY A 268 -4.17 -16.05 -1.24
C GLY A 268 -2.71 -15.97 -0.77
N HIS A 269 -2.50 -15.43 0.43
CA HIS A 269 -1.16 -15.25 0.97
C HIS A 269 -0.62 -16.49 1.66
N HIS A 270 0.70 -16.67 1.59
CA HIS A 270 1.46 -17.54 2.48
C HIS A 270 1.44 -16.98 3.91
N LEU A 271 1.57 -17.85 4.92
CA LEU A 271 1.73 -17.39 6.30
C LEU A 271 3.04 -16.59 6.48
N SER A 272 4.08 -16.96 5.75
CA SER A 272 5.34 -16.22 5.65
C SER A 272 5.17 -14.82 5.06
N ASP A 273 4.23 -14.59 4.12
CA ASP A 273 3.94 -13.26 3.60
C ASP A 273 3.44 -12.33 4.69
N PHE A 274 2.57 -12.85 5.58
CA PHE A 274 2.09 -12.11 6.73
C PHE A 274 3.24 -11.70 7.66
N LEU A 275 4.14 -12.62 8.00
CA LEU A 275 5.30 -12.33 8.84
C LEU A 275 6.24 -11.32 8.18
N GLY A 276 6.50 -11.49 6.87
CA GLY A 276 7.28 -10.54 6.08
C GLY A 276 6.67 -9.13 6.07
N GLY A 277 5.34 -9.03 5.96
CA GLY A 277 4.62 -7.75 6.02
C GLY A 277 4.77 -7.03 7.36
N LEU A 278 4.77 -7.77 8.48
CA LEU A 278 5.04 -7.19 9.81
C LEU A 278 6.47 -6.63 9.91
N VAL A 279 7.45 -7.34 9.38
CA VAL A 279 8.86 -6.88 9.35
C VAL A 279 8.99 -5.63 8.50
N VAL A 280 8.40 -5.62 7.29
CA VAL A 280 8.41 -4.44 6.41
C VAL A 280 7.75 -3.24 7.08
N PHE A 281 6.60 -3.43 7.73
CA PHE A 281 5.96 -2.37 8.49
C PHE A 281 6.90 -1.81 9.58
N ALA A 282 7.50 -2.67 10.39
CA ALA A 282 8.38 -2.24 11.49
C ALA A 282 9.57 -1.43 10.97
N VAL A 283 10.25 -1.93 9.94
CA VAL A 283 11.40 -1.25 9.31
C VAL A 283 10.98 0.10 8.71
N ALA A 284 9.90 0.12 7.92
CA ALA A 284 9.41 1.34 7.29
C ALA A 284 8.93 2.38 8.32
N CYS A 285 8.23 1.94 9.37
CA CYS A 285 7.74 2.82 10.44
C CYS A 285 8.90 3.46 11.22
N LEU A 286 9.93 2.69 11.56
CA LEU A 286 11.14 3.20 12.19
C LEU A 286 11.87 4.20 11.28
N ALA A 287 12.13 3.83 10.02
CA ALA A 287 12.80 4.70 9.05
C ALA A 287 12.01 6.01 8.83
N ALA A 288 10.69 5.93 8.70
CA ALA A 288 9.82 7.10 8.57
C ALA A 288 9.86 8.01 9.80
N SER A 289 9.96 7.45 11.01
CA SER A 289 10.07 8.24 12.24
C SER A 289 11.36 9.10 12.26
N TYR A 290 12.48 8.53 11.81
CA TYR A 290 13.75 9.26 11.64
C TYR A 290 13.64 10.33 10.54
N ALA A 291 13.07 9.99 9.39
CA ALA A 291 12.88 10.92 8.29
C ALA A 291 12.02 12.13 8.71
N VAL A 292 10.90 11.92 9.40
CA VAL A 292 10.03 12.99 9.91
C VAL A 292 10.78 13.88 10.92
N SER A 293 11.64 13.30 11.75
CA SER A 293 12.43 14.05 12.72
C SER A 293 13.48 14.92 12.01
N ALA A 294 14.25 14.35 11.07
CA ALA A 294 15.25 15.08 10.30
C ALA A 294 14.64 16.23 9.48
N LEU A 295 13.53 16.00 8.79
CA LEU A 295 12.82 17.04 8.01
C LEU A 295 12.30 18.20 8.87
N ARG A 296 12.12 18.00 10.16
CA ARG A 296 11.74 19.04 11.12
C ARG A 296 12.94 19.86 11.59
N ASP A 297 14.06 19.20 11.85
CA ASP A 297 15.29 19.86 12.33
C ASP A 297 15.86 20.78 11.26
N ASP A 298 15.85 20.38 10.00
CA ASP A 298 16.21 21.23 8.86
C ASP A 298 15.36 22.50 8.77
N ARG A 299 14.07 22.40 9.10
CA ARG A 299 13.15 23.55 9.11
C ARG A 299 13.48 24.52 10.24
N ALA A 300 13.78 24.01 11.43
CA ALA A 300 14.16 24.82 12.57
C ALA A 300 15.49 25.55 12.31
N ALA A 301 16.48 24.85 11.75
CA ALA A 301 17.76 25.42 11.36
C ALA A 301 17.60 26.51 10.27
N SER A 302 16.80 26.26 9.24
CA SER A 302 16.53 27.23 8.17
C SER A 302 15.82 28.49 8.69
N ALA A 303 14.85 28.36 9.60
CA ALA A 303 14.15 29.48 10.21
C ALA A 303 15.07 30.32 11.11
N LEU A 304 16.01 29.69 11.83
CA LEU A 304 17.02 30.37 12.61
C LEU A 304 18.02 31.13 11.72
N ALA A 305 18.46 30.54 10.61
CA ALA A 305 19.33 31.16 9.64
C ALA A 305 18.67 32.37 8.94
N GLU A 306 17.39 32.31 8.60
CA GLU A 306 16.62 33.44 8.07
C GLU A 306 16.52 34.60 9.09
N ARG A 307 16.21 34.26 10.35
CA ARG A 307 16.16 35.28 11.41
C ARG A 307 17.54 35.95 11.66
N ALA A 308 18.63 35.17 11.62
CA ALA A 308 19.98 35.71 11.77
C ALA A 308 20.39 36.63 10.61
N ARG A 309 19.88 36.39 9.38
CA ARG A 309 20.10 37.26 8.21
C ARG A 309 19.24 38.52 8.19
N ALA A 310 18.12 38.51 8.93
CA ALA A 310 17.21 39.66 9.04
C ALA A 310 17.51 40.61 10.19
N LEU A 311 18.50 40.31 10.99
CA LEU A 311 19.01 41.22 12.02
C LEU A 311 19.98 42.21 11.37
N PRO A 312 19.80 43.53 11.60
CA PRO A 312 20.60 44.58 10.99
C PRO A 312 22.07 44.57 11.47
#